data_1512a0ec12685c4f7b259b132a5ab7bc
#
_entry.id   1512a0ec12685c4f7b259b132a5ab7bc
#
_cell.length_a   1.000
_cell.length_b   1.000
_cell.length_c   1.000
_cell.angle_alpha   90.00
_cell.angle_beta   90.00
_cell.angle_gamma   90.00
#
_symmetry.space_group_name_H-M   'P 1'
#
loop_
_entity.id
_entity.type
_entity.pdbx_description
1 polymer ?
#
loop_
_entity_poly.entity_id
_entity_poly.type
_entity_poly.pdbx_seq_one_letter_code
_entity_poly.pdbx_strand_id
1 'polypeptide(L)'
;MPFAEEETSLARCYAAAGPARCREALAQVLALPEGTRYLAFSPDVLERIASRYGPVRVGFTGALTEEELARYGRSRAVQGISAGDAHEFLCQLQADEAFSPVRTAAARAAVWDAFLRQDLTLLPATLPDALRASSTALLTDFAAQDYTLLGTVLEFLANNSALPHAEALPGAWDAKAGTYTVTDDSRAAVQTFLSVSPASGNDASLREP
;
A
#
# COMPACT_ATOMS: atom_id res chain seq x y z
N MET A 1 16.47 4.31 -0.27
CA MET A 1 16.59 3.06 0.47
C MET A 1 17.86 2.38 0.02
N PRO A 2 18.91 2.28 0.85
CA PRO A 2 20.13 1.57 0.50
C PRO A 2 19.93 0.06 0.62
N PHE A 3 20.51 -0.67 -0.34
CA PHE A 3 20.52 -2.14 -0.35
C PHE A 3 21.93 -2.59 0.04
N ALA A 4 22.04 -3.64 0.86
CA ALA A 4 23.20 -3.97 1.66
C ALA A 4 24.52 -4.36 0.90
N GLU A 5 24.48 -4.58 -0.40
CA GLU A 5 25.69 -4.99 -1.15
C GLU A 5 26.28 -3.92 -2.07
N GLU A 6 25.52 -2.87 -2.36
CA GLU A 6 26.04 -1.72 -3.11
C GLU A 6 25.24 -0.52 -2.63
N GLU A 7 25.60 0.34 -1.83
CA GLU A 7 24.94 1.60 -1.40
C GLU A 7 23.92 2.19 -2.41
N THR A 8 22.98 1.36 -2.84
CA THR A 8 22.04 1.60 -3.94
C THR A 8 20.67 1.91 -3.36
N SER A 9 20.04 2.98 -3.78
CA SER A 9 18.69 3.34 -3.38
C SER A 9 17.66 2.86 -4.41
N LEU A 10 16.37 2.73 -4.01
CA LEU A 10 15.28 2.46 -4.95
C LEU A 10 15.23 3.48 -6.10
N ALA A 11 15.54 4.74 -5.82
CA ALA A 11 15.60 5.78 -6.85
C ALA A 11 16.69 5.47 -7.89
N ARG A 12 17.88 5.02 -7.47
CA ARG A 12 18.94 4.59 -8.40
C ARG A 12 18.56 3.32 -9.15
N CYS A 13 17.92 2.34 -8.49
CA CYS A 13 17.40 1.15 -9.17
C CYS A 13 16.39 1.54 -10.26
N TYR A 14 15.47 2.44 -9.94
CA TYR A 14 14.48 2.92 -10.90
C TYR A 14 15.13 3.67 -12.08
N ALA A 15 16.08 4.55 -11.80
CA ALA A 15 16.79 5.29 -12.84
C ALA A 15 17.62 4.39 -13.75
N ALA A 16 18.18 3.28 -13.23
CA ALA A 16 19.00 2.37 -13.99
C ALA A 16 18.19 1.46 -14.95
N ALA A 17 17.08 0.89 -14.48
CA ALA A 17 16.32 -0.08 -15.26
C ALA A 17 14.82 -0.13 -14.89
N GLY A 18 14.27 0.97 -14.38
CA GLY A 18 12.84 1.10 -14.10
C GLY A 18 12.33 0.23 -12.97
N PRO A 19 11.00 0.00 -12.93
CA PRO A 19 10.34 -0.69 -11.81
C PRO A 19 10.71 -2.18 -11.71
N ALA A 20 11.11 -2.82 -12.80
CA ALA A 20 11.57 -4.20 -12.77
C ALA A 20 12.79 -4.38 -11.86
N ARG A 21 13.77 -3.47 -11.96
CA ARG A 21 14.96 -3.48 -11.11
C ARG A 21 14.59 -3.17 -9.65
N CYS A 22 13.64 -2.28 -9.41
CA CYS A 22 13.13 -2.03 -8.05
C CYS A 22 12.49 -3.28 -7.45
N ARG A 23 11.69 -4.02 -8.22
CA ARG A 23 11.09 -5.28 -7.79
C ARG A 23 12.17 -6.32 -7.42
N GLU A 24 13.19 -6.49 -8.25
CA GLU A 24 14.31 -7.42 -7.98
C GLU A 24 15.02 -7.05 -6.69
N ALA A 25 15.38 -5.79 -6.52
CA ALA A 25 16.06 -5.31 -5.33
C ALA A 25 15.20 -5.49 -4.07
N LEU A 26 13.91 -5.19 -4.13
CA LEU A 26 12.98 -5.41 -3.03
C LEU A 26 12.78 -6.90 -2.72
N ALA A 27 12.66 -7.74 -3.75
CA ALA A 27 12.52 -9.18 -3.58
C ALA A 27 13.74 -9.79 -2.85
N GLN A 28 14.93 -9.36 -3.22
CA GLN A 28 16.16 -9.81 -2.57
C GLN A 28 16.24 -9.33 -1.12
N VAL A 29 16.00 -8.04 -0.86
CA VAL A 29 16.17 -7.44 0.47
C VAL A 29 15.09 -7.89 1.45
N LEU A 30 13.86 -8.06 0.98
CA LEU A 30 12.70 -8.44 1.82
C LEU A 30 12.39 -9.93 1.75
N ALA A 31 13.15 -10.71 0.99
CA ALA A 31 12.91 -12.13 0.74
C ALA A 31 11.46 -12.40 0.27
N LEU A 32 11.01 -11.62 -0.73
CA LEU A 32 9.66 -11.79 -1.27
C LEU A 32 9.53 -13.11 -2.01
N PRO A 33 8.33 -13.70 -2.10
CA PRO A 33 8.09 -14.95 -2.81
C PRO A 33 8.53 -14.90 -4.27
N GLU A 34 8.97 -16.03 -4.81
CA GLU A 34 9.16 -16.20 -6.25
C GLU A 34 7.88 -15.84 -7.02
N GLY A 35 8.04 -15.18 -8.16
CA GLY A 35 6.90 -14.77 -8.96
C GLY A 35 6.18 -13.51 -8.49
N THR A 36 6.69 -12.83 -7.44
CA THR A 36 6.17 -11.49 -7.07
C THR A 36 6.17 -10.58 -8.27
N ARG A 37 4.99 -10.07 -8.61
CA ARG A 37 4.77 -9.15 -9.73
C ARG A 37 4.89 -7.70 -9.28
N TYR A 38 5.06 -6.80 -10.23
CA TYR A 38 5.03 -5.38 -9.94
C TYR A 38 3.99 -4.65 -10.78
N LEU A 39 3.51 -3.56 -10.22
CA LEU A 39 2.64 -2.59 -10.86
C LEU A 39 3.13 -1.21 -10.48
N ALA A 40 3.60 -0.43 -11.43
CA ALA A 40 4.08 0.92 -11.22
C ALA A 40 3.28 1.91 -12.05
N PHE A 41 2.83 2.98 -11.42
CA PHE A 41 2.04 4.03 -12.03
C PHE A 41 2.35 5.38 -11.39
N SER A 42 2.07 6.45 -12.12
CA SER A 42 2.15 7.79 -11.55
C SER A 42 0.98 8.04 -10.57
N PRO A 43 1.15 8.97 -9.62
CA PRO A 43 0.06 9.38 -8.73
C PRO A 43 -1.22 9.79 -9.47
N ASP A 44 -1.09 10.49 -10.61
CA ASP A 44 -2.24 10.93 -11.41
C ASP A 44 -3.05 9.76 -12.00
N VAL A 45 -2.37 8.67 -12.37
CA VAL A 45 -3.04 7.45 -12.85
C VAL A 45 -3.79 6.79 -11.71
N LEU A 46 -3.17 6.72 -10.54
CA LEU A 46 -3.82 6.18 -9.35
C LEU A 46 -5.05 6.98 -8.97
N GLU A 47 -4.94 8.30 -8.90
CA GLU A 47 -6.06 9.19 -8.62
C GLU A 47 -7.21 8.98 -9.60
N ARG A 48 -6.92 8.89 -10.90
CA ARG A 48 -7.92 8.64 -11.95
C ARG A 48 -8.62 7.30 -11.78
N ILE A 49 -7.89 6.25 -11.37
CA ILE A 49 -8.48 4.94 -11.09
C ILE A 49 -9.34 5.02 -9.82
N ALA A 50 -8.80 5.57 -8.73
CA ALA A 50 -9.48 5.65 -7.44
C ALA A 50 -10.73 6.55 -7.47
N SER A 51 -10.72 7.62 -8.27
CA SER A 51 -11.88 8.52 -8.43
C SER A 51 -13.14 7.83 -8.95
N ARG A 52 -13.01 6.66 -9.57
CA ARG A 52 -14.16 5.87 -10.04
C ARG A 52 -14.97 5.25 -8.90
N TYR A 53 -14.38 5.14 -7.72
CA TYR A 53 -14.97 4.50 -6.54
C TYR A 53 -15.58 5.50 -5.55
N GLY A 54 -15.44 6.81 -5.83
CA GLY A 54 -15.93 7.86 -4.96
C GLY A 54 -15.02 8.16 -3.75
N PRO A 55 -15.51 8.93 -2.78
CA PRO A 55 -14.73 9.31 -1.60
C PRO A 55 -14.44 8.11 -0.70
N VAL A 56 -13.20 8.03 -0.22
CA VAL A 56 -12.77 7.00 0.73
C VAL A 56 -13.02 7.46 2.17
N ARG A 57 -13.60 6.62 3.00
CA ARG A 57 -13.82 6.88 4.42
C ARG A 57 -12.60 6.47 5.22
N VAL A 58 -11.70 7.40 5.48
CA VAL A 58 -10.43 7.14 6.17
C VAL A 58 -10.38 7.78 7.55
N GLY A 59 -9.77 7.06 8.49
CA GLY A 59 -9.36 7.56 9.80
C GLY A 59 -7.85 7.44 9.95
N PHE A 60 -7.21 8.50 10.42
CA PHE A 60 -5.75 8.54 10.57
C PHE A 60 -5.29 8.21 12.00
N THR A 61 -6.15 7.57 12.79
CA THR A 61 -5.81 7.14 14.16
C THR A 61 -4.61 6.19 14.14
N GLY A 62 -3.57 6.53 14.90
CA GLY A 62 -2.32 5.76 14.90
C GLY A 62 -1.27 6.21 13.87
N ALA A 63 -1.69 6.85 12.77
CA ALA A 63 -0.76 7.38 11.77
C ALA A 63 -0.28 8.80 12.12
N LEU A 64 -1.21 9.68 12.48
CA LEU A 64 -0.96 11.09 12.78
C LEU A 64 -1.69 11.51 14.06
N THR A 65 -1.15 12.53 14.74
CA THR A 65 -1.80 13.17 15.91
C THR A 65 -2.89 14.13 15.47
N GLU A 66 -3.77 14.53 16.41
CA GLU A 66 -4.81 15.53 16.13
C GLU A 66 -4.21 16.87 15.70
N GLU A 67 -3.13 17.31 16.36
CA GLU A 67 -2.46 18.57 16.05
C GLU A 67 -1.83 18.57 14.65
N GLU A 68 -1.25 17.45 14.27
CA GLU A 68 -0.68 17.27 12.93
C GLU A 68 -1.76 17.30 11.86
N LEU A 69 -2.86 16.62 12.08
CA LEU A 69 -3.98 16.62 11.13
C LEU A 69 -4.62 18.02 11.01
N ALA A 70 -4.76 18.75 12.13
CA ALA A 70 -5.34 20.08 12.13
C ALA A 70 -4.56 21.07 11.26
N ARG A 71 -3.23 20.92 11.12
CA ARG A 71 -2.40 21.75 10.22
C ARG A 71 -2.86 21.67 8.76
N TYR A 72 -3.46 20.56 8.38
CA TYR A 72 -3.94 20.29 7.01
C TYR A 72 -5.47 20.35 6.91
N GLY A 73 -6.14 20.92 7.92
CA GLY A 73 -7.61 20.97 7.95
C GLY A 73 -8.28 19.61 8.08
N ARG A 74 -7.56 18.61 8.61
CA ARG A 74 -8.05 17.26 8.82
C ARG A 74 -8.28 16.97 10.29
N SER A 75 -9.00 15.88 10.60
CA SER A 75 -9.23 15.42 11.98
C SER A 75 -8.98 13.91 12.09
N ARG A 76 -8.88 13.40 13.32
CA ARG A 76 -8.76 11.95 13.57
C ARG A 76 -10.06 11.19 13.34
N ALA A 77 -11.20 11.88 13.37
CA ALA A 77 -12.47 11.27 13.04
C ALA A 77 -12.48 10.73 11.60
N VAL A 78 -13.20 9.63 11.39
CA VAL A 78 -13.39 9.07 10.05
C VAL A 78 -14.07 10.11 9.17
N GLN A 79 -13.45 10.44 8.06
CA GLN A 79 -13.94 11.44 7.12
C GLN A 79 -13.91 10.90 5.69
N GLY A 80 -14.83 11.37 4.86
CA GLY A 80 -14.80 11.10 3.43
C GLY A 80 -13.78 12.00 2.75
N ILE A 81 -12.84 11.40 2.02
CA ILE A 81 -11.79 12.11 1.29
C ILE A 81 -11.84 11.67 -0.17
N SER A 82 -11.91 12.62 -1.11
CA SER A 82 -11.80 12.28 -2.54
C SER A 82 -10.39 11.75 -2.86
N ALA A 83 -10.23 11.06 -3.99
CA ALA A 83 -8.92 10.58 -4.42
C ALA A 83 -7.94 11.75 -4.62
N GLY A 84 -8.40 12.87 -5.19
CA GLY A 84 -7.59 14.09 -5.35
C GLY A 84 -7.16 14.71 -4.03
N ASP A 85 -8.10 14.86 -3.09
CA ASP A 85 -7.78 15.38 -1.75
C ASP A 85 -6.83 14.46 -0.99
N ALA A 86 -6.95 13.14 -1.15
CA ALA A 86 -6.04 12.18 -0.54
C ALA A 86 -4.63 12.30 -1.13
N HIS A 87 -4.54 12.42 -2.45
CA HIS A 87 -3.28 12.64 -3.16
C HIS A 87 -2.61 13.94 -2.71
N GLU A 88 -3.34 15.04 -2.75
CA GLU A 88 -2.83 16.36 -2.32
C GLU A 88 -2.33 16.31 -0.87
N PHE A 89 -3.12 15.76 0.04
CA PHE A 89 -2.74 15.62 1.44
C PHE A 89 -1.47 14.79 1.63
N LEU A 90 -1.33 13.66 0.95
CA LEU A 90 -0.14 12.83 1.04
C LEU A 90 1.09 13.51 0.44
N CYS A 91 0.93 14.32 -0.61
CA CYS A 91 2.00 15.14 -1.17
C CYS A 91 2.44 16.24 -0.20
N GLN A 92 1.50 16.91 0.47
CA GLN A 92 1.78 17.92 1.48
C GLN A 92 2.55 17.32 2.66
N LEU A 93 2.13 16.15 3.17
CA LEU A 93 2.86 15.42 4.23
C LEU A 93 4.28 15.03 3.80
N GLN A 94 4.46 14.64 2.55
CA GLN A 94 5.77 14.25 2.03
C GLN A 94 6.71 15.45 1.87
N ALA A 95 6.17 16.62 1.59
CA ALA A 95 6.93 17.87 1.42
C ALA A 95 7.25 18.57 2.75
N ASP A 96 6.56 18.21 3.83
CA ASP A 96 6.76 18.81 5.14
C ASP A 96 7.93 18.13 5.87
N GLU A 97 9.03 18.87 6.06
CA GLU A 97 10.24 18.40 6.75
C GLU A 97 9.98 18.01 8.22
N ALA A 98 8.88 18.45 8.81
CA ALA A 98 8.49 18.07 10.17
C ALA A 98 8.03 16.60 10.26
N PHE A 99 7.72 15.97 9.13
CA PHE A 99 7.27 14.59 9.08
C PHE A 99 8.38 13.65 8.60
N SER A 100 8.63 12.60 9.38
CA SER A 100 9.48 11.52 8.91
C SER A 100 8.78 10.72 7.78
N PRO A 101 9.55 10.16 6.83
CA PRO A 101 9.00 9.28 5.81
C PRO A 101 8.20 8.08 6.37
N VAL A 102 8.53 7.64 7.59
CA VAL A 102 7.79 6.57 8.29
C VAL A 102 6.35 7.00 8.58
N ARG A 103 6.14 8.24 9.04
CA ARG A 103 4.80 8.77 9.33
C ARG A 103 4.00 9.00 8.06
N THR A 104 4.64 9.51 7.03
CA THR A 104 4.02 9.66 5.70
C THR A 104 3.62 8.29 5.13
N ALA A 105 4.45 7.27 5.31
CA ALA A 105 4.13 5.90 4.90
C ALA A 105 2.94 5.33 5.68
N ALA A 106 2.84 5.59 7.00
CA ALA A 106 1.70 5.19 7.82
C ALA A 106 0.39 5.87 7.38
N ALA A 107 0.43 7.17 7.07
CA ALA A 107 -0.73 7.88 6.54
C ALA A 107 -1.16 7.32 5.16
N ARG A 108 -0.20 7.00 4.30
CA ARG A 108 -0.45 6.36 2.99
C ARG A 108 -1.08 4.98 3.16
N ALA A 109 -0.57 4.17 4.09
CA ALA A 109 -1.13 2.86 4.40
C ALA A 109 -2.58 2.96 4.90
N ALA A 110 -2.90 3.96 5.74
CA ALA A 110 -4.27 4.19 6.20
C ALA A 110 -5.24 4.51 5.05
N VAL A 111 -4.82 5.30 4.06
CA VAL A 111 -5.64 5.60 2.88
C VAL A 111 -5.85 4.34 2.02
N TRP A 112 -4.80 3.56 1.78
CA TRP A 112 -4.90 2.30 1.03
C TRP A 112 -5.76 1.27 1.73
N ASP A 113 -5.59 1.09 3.04
CA ASP A 113 -6.39 0.18 3.84
C ASP A 113 -7.88 0.54 3.77
N ALA A 114 -8.20 1.82 3.92
CA ALA A 114 -9.56 2.32 3.81
C ALA A 114 -10.16 2.10 2.41
N PHE A 115 -9.39 2.38 1.34
CA PHE A 115 -9.83 2.17 -0.05
C PHE A 115 -10.13 0.70 -0.33
N LEU A 116 -9.21 -0.19 0.01
CA LEU A 116 -9.38 -1.62 -0.25
C LEU A 116 -10.56 -2.23 0.52
N ARG A 117 -10.80 -1.77 1.75
CA ARG A 117 -11.88 -2.29 2.59
C ARG A 117 -13.25 -1.75 2.21
N GLN A 118 -13.33 -0.47 1.84
CA GLN A 118 -14.60 0.18 1.57
C GLN A 118 -15.30 -0.41 0.36
N ASP A 119 -14.56 -0.68 -0.70
CA ASP A 119 -15.11 -1.09 -1.99
C ASP A 119 -14.86 -2.57 -2.32
N LEU A 120 -14.57 -3.39 -1.29
CA LEU A 120 -14.20 -4.80 -1.47
C LEU A 120 -15.23 -5.59 -2.29
N THR A 121 -16.52 -5.26 -2.23
CA THR A 121 -17.55 -5.91 -3.02
C THR A 121 -17.56 -5.47 -4.50
N LEU A 122 -17.06 -4.28 -4.80
CA LEU A 122 -17.01 -3.72 -6.15
C LEU A 122 -15.67 -3.97 -6.84
N LEU A 123 -14.57 -3.97 -6.07
CA LEU A 123 -13.21 -4.11 -6.58
C LEU A 123 -12.97 -5.37 -7.44
N PRO A 124 -13.50 -6.57 -7.10
CA PRO A 124 -13.28 -7.77 -7.91
C PRO A 124 -13.73 -7.61 -9.36
N ALA A 125 -14.89 -6.99 -9.55
CA ALA A 125 -15.49 -6.83 -10.87
C ALA A 125 -14.90 -5.66 -11.67
N THR A 126 -14.28 -4.68 -11.01
CA THR A 126 -13.96 -3.40 -11.66
C THR A 126 -12.47 -3.05 -11.67
N LEU A 127 -11.72 -3.38 -10.62
CA LEU A 127 -10.31 -2.98 -10.51
C LEU A 127 -9.42 -3.65 -11.57
N PRO A 128 -9.52 -4.96 -11.84
CA PRO A 128 -8.71 -5.60 -12.89
C PRO A 128 -8.90 -4.95 -14.27
N ASP A 129 -10.14 -4.62 -14.61
CA ASP A 129 -10.46 -3.97 -15.88
C ASP A 129 -10.02 -2.51 -15.92
N ALA A 130 -10.12 -1.79 -14.80
CA ALA A 130 -9.60 -0.42 -14.69
C ALA A 130 -8.08 -0.36 -14.85
N LEU A 131 -7.36 -1.31 -14.27
CA LEU A 131 -5.91 -1.45 -14.44
C LEU A 131 -5.56 -1.82 -15.88
N ARG A 132 -6.25 -2.82 -16.46
CA ARG A 132 -6.05 -3.23 -17.86
C ARG A 132 -6.31 -2.08 -18.84
N ALA A 133 -7.38 -1.31 -18.64
CA ALA A 133 -7.71 -0.16 -19.45
C ALA A 133 -6.68 0.99 -19.34
N SER A 134 -5.93 1.02 -18.24
CA SER A 134 -4.86 1.99 -17.99
C SER A 134 -3.47 1.47 -18.39
N SER A 135 -3.37 0.32 -19.06
CA SER A 135 -2.11 -0.38 -19.36
C SER A 135 -1.06 0.45 -20.08
N THR A 136 -1.46 1.43 -20.89
CA THR A 136 -0.54 2.34 -21.58
C THR A 136 0.12 3.37 -20.64
N ALA A 137 -0.45 3.56 -19.45
CA ALA A 137 0.05 4.47 -18.41
C ALA A 137 0.63 3.72 -17.20
N LEU A 138 0.72 2.39 -17.29
CA LEU A 138 1.28 1.51 -16.28
C LEU A 138 2.58 0.88 -16.79
N LEU A 139 3.54 0.69 -15.89
CA LEU A 139 4.68 -0.19 -16.12
C LEU A 139 4.48 -1.42 -15.24
N THR A 140 4.39 -2.59 -15.86
CA THR A 140 4.05 -3.83 -15.15
C THR A 140 4.58 -5.05 -15.89
N ASP A 141 4.79 -6.12 -15.15
CA ASP A 141 5.02 -7.47 -15.68
C ASP A 141 3.76 -8.35 -15.65
N PHE A 142 2.58 -7.75 -15.39
CA PHE A 142 1.32 -8.47 -15.44
C PHE A 142 1.03 -8.97 -16.84
N ALA A 143 0.82 -10.27 -16.96
CA ALA A 143 0.19 -10.86 -18.13
C ALA A 143 -1.35 -10.80 -18.00
N ALA A 144 -2.07 -11.11 -19.07
CA ALA A 144 -3.54 -11.09 -19.07
C ALA A 144 -4.16 -11.94 -17.94
N GLN A 145 -3.55 -13.08 -17.65
CA GLN A 145 -3.96 -13.99 -16.57
C GLN A 145 -3.80 -13.39 -15.17
N ASP A 146 -2.82 -12.49 -14.95
CA ASP A 146 -2.57 -11.90 -13.65
C ASP A 146 -3.71 -10.94 -13.26
N TYR A 147 -4.30 -10.23 -14.22
CA TYR A 147 -5.49 -9.40 -13.97
C TYR A 147 -6.70 -10.26 -13.61
N THR A 148 -6.86 -11.43 -14.25
CA THR A 148 -7.93 -12.37 -13.92
C THR A 148 -7.72 -12.93 -12.51
N LEU A 149 -6.49 -13.32 -12.19
CA LEU A 149 -6.13 -13.81 -10.86
C LEU A 149 -6.38 -12.77 -9.79
N LEU A 150 -6.03 -11.50 -10.03
CA LEU A 150 -6.32 -10.40 -9.11
C LEU A 150 -7.83 -10.31 -8.82
N GLY A 151 -8.68 -10.38 -9.85
CA GLY A 151 -10.14 -10.40 -9.67
C GLY A 151 -10.59 -11.58 -8.81
N THR A 152 -10.09 -12.78 -9.09
CA THR A 152 -10.42 -14.01 -8.32
C THR A 152 -10.00 -13.89 -6.85
N VAL A 153 -8.81 -13.34 -6.57
CA VAL A 153 -8.34 -13.13 -5.19
C VAL A 153 -9.22 -12.13 -4.46
N LEU A 154 -9.55 -11.01 -5.09
CA LEU A 154 -10.43 -10.00 -4.50
C LEU A 154 -11.84 -10.57 -4.25
N GLU A 155 -12.37 -11.37 -5.18
CA GLU A 155 -13.65 -12.06 -5.02
C GLU A 155 -13.61 -13.05 -3.85
N PHE A 156 -12.53 -13.81 -3.72
CA PHE A 156 -12.33 -14.72 -2.59
C PHE A 156 -12.34 -13.95 -1.26
N LEU A 157 -11.64 -12.83 -1.18
CA LEU A 157 -11.61 -11.99 0.02
C LEU A 157 -13.02 -11.46 0.35
N ALA A 158 -13.74 -10.94 -0.65
CA ALA A 158 -15.08 -10.43 -0.47
C ALA A 158 -16.05 -11.52 0.01
N ASN A 159 -16.03 -12.70 -0.60
CA ASN A 159 -16.92 -13.82 -0.27
C ASN A 159 -16.63 -14.45 1.11
N ASN A 160 -15.40 -14.36 1.58
CA ASN A 160 -15.00 -14.91 2.88
C ASN A 160 -14.96 -13.86 3.99
N SER A 161 -15.43 -12.64 3.72
CA SER A 161 -15.35 -11.51 4.67
C SER A 161 -13.93 -11.26 5.18
N ALA A 162 -12.93 -11.65 4.39
CA ALA A 162 -11.52 -11.44 4.69
C ALA A 162 -11.13 -10.03 4.24
N LEU A 163 -10.89 -9.15 5.20
CA LEU A 163 -10.54 -7.77 4.90
C LEU A 163 -9.08 -7.68 4.42
N PRO A 164 -8.84 -7.04 3.26
CA PRO A 164 -7.48 -6.69 2.87
C PRO A 164 -6.88 -5.73 3.89
N HIS A 165 -5.57 -5.75 4.00
CA HIS A 165 -4.84 -4.90 4.93
C HIS A 165 -3.66 -4.23 4.22
N ALA A 166 -3.43 -2.96 4.54
CA ALA A 166 -2.27 -2.21 4.09
C ALA A 166 -1.54 -1.66 5.31
N GLU A 167 -0.25 -1.89 5.37
CA GLU A 167 0.61 -1.50 6.48
C GLU A 167 1.88 -0.82 5.98
N ALA A 168 2.39 0.13 6.77
CA ALA A 168 3.67 0.74 6.49
C ALA A 168 4.81 -0.22 6.85
N LEU A 169 5.76 -0.40 5.93
CA LEU A 169 6.95 -1.19 6.21
C LEU A 169 7.76 -0.54 7.35
N PRO A 170 8.01 -1.23 8.47
CA PRO A 170 8.89 -0.74 9.50
C PRO A 170 10.35 -0.65 9.00
N GLY A 171 11.14 0.25 9.55
CA GLY A 171 12.55 0.42 9.21
C GLY A 171 13.19 1.56 9.98
N ALA A 172 14.48 1.79 9.75
CA ALA A 172 15.23 2.84 10.40
C ALA A 172 15.32 4.09 9.52
N TRP A 173 14.95 5.24 10.09
CA TRP A 173 15.10 6.53 9.45
C TRP A 173 16.29 7.28 10.05
N ASP A 174 17.28 7.61 9.22
CA ASP A 174 18.37 8.52 9.58
C ASP A 174 18.03 9.93 9.05
N ALA A 175 17.65 10.81 9.97
CA ALA A 175 17.28 12.18 9.62
C ALA A 175 18.47 13.01 9.13
N LYS A 176 19.71 12.67 9.53
CA LYS A 176 20.92 13.39 9.09
C LYS A 176 21.31 13.01 7.67
N ALA A 177 21.24 11.73 7.36
CA ALA A 177 21.52 11.23 6.02
C ALA A 177 20.35 11.35 5.06
N GLY A 178 19.12 11.62 5.55
CA GLY A 178 17.92 11.63 4.76
C GLY A 178 17.62 10.26 4.15
N THR A 179 17.98 9.18 4.84
CA THR A 179 17.85 7.81 4.31
C THR A 179 16.97 6.94 5.18
N TYR A 180 16.14 6.14 4.52
CA TYR A 180 15.37 5.08 5.15
C TYR A 180 16.01 3.72 4.82
N THR A 181 16.33 2.96 5.85
CA THR A 181 17.01 1.67 5.72
C THR A 181 16.10 0.54 6.14
N VAL A 182 16.05 -0.51 5.32
CA VAL A 182 15.41 -1.79 5.66
C VAL A 182 16.27 -2.50 6.68
N THR A 183 15.65 -2.94 7.76
CA THR A 183 16.28 -3.67 8.86
C THR A 183 15.84 -5.14 8.86
N ASP A 184 16.40 -5.93 9.76
CA ASP A 184 15.93 -7.31 9.98
C ASP A 184 14.49 -7.32 10.50
N ASP A 185 14.08 -6.32 11.29
CA ASP A 185 12.69 -6.15 11.71
C ASP A 185 11.76 -5.91 10.52
N SER A 186 12.22 -5.17 9.51
CA SER A 186 11.45 -4.97 8.27
C SER A 186 11.20 -6.30 7.55
N ARG A 187 12.23 -7.15 7.47
CA ARG A 187 12.12 -8.49 6.86
C ARG A 187 11.19 -9.38 7.66
N ALA A 188 11.34 -9.41 8.98
CA ALA A 188 10.47 -10.16 9.87
C ALA A 188 9.01 -9.72 9.76
N ALA A 189 8.75 -8.40 9.70
CA ALA A 189 7.41 -7.84 9.51
C ALA A 189 6.79 -8.29 8.18
N VAL A 190 7.55 -8.23 7.07
CA VAL A 190 7.07 -8.72 5.76
C VAL A 190 6.76 -10.20 5.79
N GLN A 191 7.65 -11.02 6.38
CA GLN A 191 7.40 -12.46 6.49
C GLN A 191 6.15 -12.76 7.34
N THR A 192 5.99 -12.06 8.45
CA THR A 192 4.79 -12.16 9.27
C THR A 192 3.54 -11.76 8.49
N PHE A 193 3.58 -10.62 7.79
CA PHE A 193 2.48 -10.12 6.98
C PHE A 193 2.07 -11.10 5.88
N LEU A 194 3.03 -11.74 5.20
CA LEU A 194 2.77 -12.72 4.15
C LEU A 194 2.35 -14.10 4.70
N SER A 195 2.70 -14.43 5.95
CA SER A 195 2.38 -15.72 6.58
C SER A 195 1.08 -15.70 7.38
N VAL A 196 0.48 -14.53 7.62
CA VAL A 196 -0.81 -14.44 8.30
C VAL A 196 -1.87 -15.06 7.39
N SER A 197 -2.17 -16.34 7.66
CA SER A 197 -3.42 -16.94 7.19
C SER A 197 -4.58 -16.09 7.70
N PRO A 198 -5.62 -15.82 6.90
CA PRO A 198 -6.80 -15.14 7.38
C PRO A 198 -7.26 -15.85 8.65
N ALA A 199 -7.33 -15.09 9.76
CA ALA A 199 -7.76 -15.64 11.03
C ALA A 199 -9.06 -16.39 10.80
N SER A 200 -9.09 -17.68 11.07
CA SER A 200 -10.31 -18.47 11.13
C SER A 200 -11.23 -17.83 12.15
N GLY A 201 -12.12 -16.97 11.69
CA GLY A 201 -13.22 -16.44 12.48
C GLY A 201 -14.23 -17.55 12.72
N ASN A 202 -13.86 -18.59 13.44
CA ASN A 202 -14.78 -19.62 13.92
C ASN A 202 -14.22 -20.25 15.19
N ASP A 203 -14.15 -19.46 16.25
CA ASP A 203 -14.28 -19.99 17.59
C ASP A 203 -15.71 -19.73 18.06
N ALA A 204 -16.68 -20.27 17.31
CA ALA A 204 -18.00 -20.53 17.82
C ALA A 204 -17.84 -21.73 18.76
N SER A 205 -17.54 -21.45 20.01
CA SER A 205 -17.68 -22.41 21.10
C SER A 205 -19.07 -23.01 21.01
N LEU A 206 -19.16 -24.23 20.50
CA LEU A 206 -20.28 -25.12 20.65
C LEU A 206 -20.52 -25.27 22.14
N ARG A 207 -21.51 -24.57 22.67
CA ARG A 207 -22.16 -24.91 23.92
C ARG A 207 -23.00 -26.14 23.58
N GLU A 208 -22.53 -27.28 24.05
CA GLU A 208 -23.38 -28.46 24.20
C GLU A 208 -24.45 -28.21 25.27
N PRO A 209 -25.61 -28.89 25.13
CA PRO A 209 -26.82 -28.69 25.94
C PRO A 209 -26.70 -29.14 27.36
#